data_85d83d0872fc1f7847d9aa8653cb58e8
#
_entry.id   85d83d0872fc1f7847d9aa8653cb58e8
#
_cell.length_a   1.000
_cell.length_b   1.000
_cell.length_c   1.000
_cell.angle_alpha   90.00
_cell.angle_beta   90.00
_cell.angle_gamma   90.00
#
_symmetry.space_group_name_H-M   'P 1'
#
loop_
_entity.id
_entity.type
_entity.pdbx_description
1 polymer ?
#
loop_
_entity_poly.entity_id
_entity_poly.type
_entity_poly.pdbx_seq_one_letter_code
_entity_poly.pdbx_strand_id
1 'polypeptide(L)'
;MRRVVYLVGLAIGMCMLSSCAAISRGDAPPDDMKSPDAALVYGYVEADNDNIVQVDFLQYNRLYVSPFKAPPRVLVFDDGVFMAENIKPGNYVIAGFRSERNNYNLSRSKRQSYQHIFRIKPGDMHYLGSYNLHVTQTGKIEYGDFKVTELERPGEREVLMRLYDATEGTAWQDKIARRLKELRQ
;
A
#
# COMPACT_ATOMS: atom_id res chain seq x y z
N MET A 1 -36.28 16.87 55.58
CA MET A 1 -36.25 17.92 54.54
C MET A 1 -34.94 17.87 53.79
N ARG A 2 -35.02 17.61 52.46
CA ARG A 2 -34.16 18.02 51.40
C ARG A 2 -32.64 17.90 51.51
N ARG A 3 -32.08 16.92 50.80
CA ARG A 3 -30.92 17.07 49.90
C ARG A 3 -30.85 15.87 48.99
N VAL A 4 -31.67 15.85 47.98
CA VAL A 4 -31.50 15.09 46.74
C VAL A 4 -31.00 16.09 45.74
N VAL A 5 -30.30 15.58 44.71
CA VAL A 5 -29.81 16.25 43.51
C VAL A 5 -28.36 16.73 43.63
N TYR A 6 -27.46 15.95 43.00
CA TYR A 6 -26.52 16.31 41.91
C TYR A 6 -25.58 15.15 41.69
N LEU A 7 -26.04 14.11 41.05
CA LEU A 7 -25.18 13.02 40.51
C LEU A 7 -25.71 12.55 39.16
N VAL A 8 -25.92 13.50 38.29
CA VAL A 8 -26.17 13.22 36.87
C VAL A 8 -25.39 14.28 36.10
N GLY A 9 -24.22 13.98 35.64
CA GLY A 9 -23.47 14.95 34.86
C GLY A 9 -22.01 14.57 34.58
N LEU A 10 -21.60 13.31 34.71
CA LEU A 10 -20.22 12.95 34.41
C LEU A 10 -20.08 11.61 33.71
N ALA A 11 -20.90 11.35 32.71
CA ALA A 11 -20.82 10.12 31.91
C ALA A 11 -20.91 10.36 30.39
N ILE A 12 -20.66 11.56 29.90
CA ILE A 12 -20.66 11.88 28.47
C ILE A 12 -19.35 12.61 28.14
N GLY A 13 -18.26 11.92 28.11
CA GLY A 13 -16.98 12.56 27.84
C GLY A 13 -15.84 11.63 27.47
N MET A 14 -16.10 10.36 27.20
CA MET A 14 -14.99 9.40 26.99
C MET A 14 -15.21 8.42 25.82
N CYS A 15 -15.78 8.90 24.73
CA CYS A 15 -15.96 8.10 23.49
C CYS A 15 -15.48 8.81 22.24
N MET A 16 -14.41 9.54 22.30
CA MET A 16 -13.82 10.15 21.11
C MET A 16 -12.30 10.14 21.20
N LEU A 17 -11.64 9.02 21.03
CA LEU A 17 -10.23 8.94 20.61
C LEU A 17 -9.84 7.47 20.35
N SER A 18 -10.55 6.81 19.46
CA SER A 18 -10.05 5.57 18.85
C SER A 18 -10.10 5.72 17.34
N SER A 19 -9.43 6.75 16.84
CA SER A 19 -8.97 6.78 15.47
C SER A 19 -7.74 5.87 15.39
N CYS A 20 -7.93 4.59 15.61
CA CYS A 20 -7.02 3.59 15.12
C CYS A 20 -7.07 3.70 13.60
N ALA A 21 -6.00 4.22 13.00
CA ALA A 21 -5.74 4.02 11.59
C ALA A 21 -5.85 2.50 11.36
N ALA A 22 -6.93 2.09 10.73
CA ALA A 22 -7.14 0.69 10.39
C ALA A 22 -5.98 0.29 9.49
N ILE A 23 -5.10 -0.52 10.00
CA ILE A 23 -4.09 -1.24 9.22
C ILE A 23 -4.92 -2.07 8.26
N SER A 24 -4.93 -1.72 6.99
CA SER A 24 -5.63 -2.48 5.96
C SER A 24 -4.86 -3.77 5.73
N ARG A 25 -5.04 -4.75 6.58
CA ARG A 25 -4.80 -6.13 6.19
C ARG A 25 -5.76 -6.44 5.04
N GLY A 26 -5.34 -7.28 4.10
CA GLY A 26 -6.09 -7.64 2.91
C GLY A 26 -7.52 -8.18 3.06
N ASP A 27 -8.08 -8.11 4.28
CA ASP A 27 -9.43 -8.51 4.61
C ASP A 27 -10.52 -7.53 4.14
N ALA A 28 -10.14 -6.29 3.79
CA ALA A 28 -11.10 -5.33 3.26
C ALA A 28 -11.19 -5.51 1.74
N PRO A 29 -12.42 -5.68 1.19
CA PRO A 29 -12.59 -5.84 -0.23
C PRO A 29 -12.06 -4.61 -0.99
N PRO A 30 -11.54 -4.79 -2.21
CA PRO A 30 -11.18 -3.68 -3.07
C PRO A 30 -12.37 -2.74 -3.31
N ASP A 31 -12.11 -1.44 -3.35
CA ASP A 31 -13.11 -0.46 -3.79
C ASP A 31 -13.36 -0.62 -5.30
N ASP A 32 -14.55 -0.29 -5.77
CA ASP A 32 -14.79 -0.24 -7.19
C ASP A 32 -14.08 0.95 -7.86
N MET A 33 -13.93 0.89 -9.17
CA MET A 33 -13.28 1.93 -9.96
C MET A 33 -14.09 3.22 -9.92
N LYS A 34 -13.52 4.29 -9.36
CA LYS A 34 -14.19 5.58 -9.12
C LYS A 34 -14.31 6.46 -10.37
N SER A 35 -13.47 6.22 -11.37
CA SER A 35 -13.51 6.94 -12.64
C SER A 35 -12.79 6.14 -13.75
N PRO A 36 -13.10 6.38 -15.03
CA PRO A 36 -12.38 5.75 -16.14
C PRO A 36 -10.89 6.06 -16.18
N ASP A 37 -10.49 7.22 -15.62
CA ASP A 37 -9.09 7.66 -15.54
C ASP A 37 -8.36 7.09 -14.31
N ALA A 38 -9.08 6.39 -13.43
CA ALA A 38 -8.47 5.77 -12.27
C ALA A 38 -7.49 4.68 -12.72
N ALA A 39 -6.30 4.70 -12.14
CA ALA A 39 -5.28 3.71 -12.40
C ALA A 39 -5.17 2.69 -11.28
N LEU A 40 -4.67 1.51 -11.62
CA LEU A 40 -4.29 0.45 -10.72
C LEU A 40 -2.78 0.28 -10.74
N VAL A 41 -2.16 0.36 -9.57
CA VAL A 41 -0.73 0.05 -9.38
C VAL A 41 -0.64 -1.24 -8.57
N TYR A 42 0.16 -2.17 -8.99
CA TYR A 42 0.25 -3.49 -8.35
C TYR A 42 1.64 -4.08 -8.46
N GLY A 43 1.90 -5.06 -7.63
CA GLY A 43 3.16 -5.77 -7.59
C GLY A 43 3.18 -6.83 -6.50
N TYR A 44 4.38 -7.28 -6.19
CA TYR A 44 4.63 -8.26 -5.16
C TYR A 44 5.78 -7.81 -4.26
N VAL A 45 5.66 -8.04 -2.97
CA VAL A 45 6.72 -7.77 -2.00
C VAL A 45 6.70 -8.81 -0.89
N GLU A 46 7.85 -9.37 -0.62
CA GLU A 46 8.09 -10.24 0.54
C GLU A 46 9.23 -9.69 1.39
N ALA A 47 9.29 -10.14 2.62
CA ALA A 47 10.40 -9.84 3.52
C ALA A 47 10.84 -11.11 4.24
N ASP A 48 12.12 -11.26 4.48
CA ASP A 48 12.66 -12.41 5.20
C ASP A 48 12.07 -12.48 6.61
N ASN A 49 11.31 -13.55 6.89
CA ASN A 49 10.71 -13.84 8.20
C ASN A 49 9.77 -12.73 8.74
N ASP A 50 9.18 -11.91 7.88
CA ASP A 50 8.26 -10.85 8.30
C ASP A 50 7.17 -10.62 7.24
N ASN A 51 5.96 -10.25 7.69
CA ASN A 51 4.85 -10.00 6.79
C ASN A 51 4.76 -8.53 6.45
N ILE A 52 4.77 -8.19 5.17
CA ILE A 52 4.52 -6.82 4.73
C ILE A 52 3.02 -6.52 4.86
N VAL A 53 2.72 -5.43 5.54
CA VAL A 53 1.35 -4.99 5.81
C VAL A 53 1.01 -3.66 5.14
N GLN A 54 2.01 -2.95 4.62
CA GLN A 54 1.81 -1.68 3.93
C GLN A 54 2.92 -1.38 2.93
N VAL A 55 2.53 -0.79 1.80
CA VAL A 55 3.43 -0.18 0.82
C VAL A 55 3.11 1.31 0.74
N ASP A 56 4.11 2.15 0.92
CA ASP A 56 3.93 3.59 0.96
C ASP A 56 4.27 4.22 -0.39
N PHE A 57 3.29 4.87 -1.02
CA PHE A 57 3.46 5.66 -2.24
C PHE A 57 3.37 7.14 -1.92
N LEU A 58 4.28 7.92 -2.47
CA LEU A 58 4.21 9.37 -2.40
C LEU A 58 4.10 9.94 -3.81
N GLN A 59 3.17 10.88 -3.99
CA GLN A 59 3.10 11.62 -5.23
C GLN A 59 4.31 12.55 -5.32
N TYR A 60 5.11 12.33 -6.36
CA TYR A 60 6.30 13.12 -6.62
C TYR A 60 5.96 14.33 -7.50
N ASN A 61 6.22 15.51 -6.97
CA ASN A 61 6.27 16.72 -7.79
C ASN A 61 7.72 17.23 -7.71
N ARG A 62 8.33 17.63 -8.84
CA ARG A 62 9.74 18.06 -8.93
C ARG A 62 10.18 19.06 -7.85
N LEU A 63 9.24 19.69 -7.16
CA LEU A 63 9.48 20.72 -6.16
C LEU A 63 9.07 20.32 -4.74
N TYR A 64 8.23 19.28 -4.57
CA TYR A 64 7.67 18.94 -3.26
C TYR A 64 7.17 17.50 -3.21
N VAL A 65 7.62 16.75 -2.21
CA VAL A 65 6.82 15.64 -1.67
C VAL A 65 5.75 16.30 -0.80
N SER A 66 4.50 16.33 -1.25
CA SER A 66 3.43 16.97 -0.48
C SER A 66 3.04 16.08 0.70
N PRO A 67 3.37 16.45 1.95
CA PRO A 67 3.00 15.67 3.14
C PRO A 67 1.50 15.77 3.46
N PHE A 68 0.76 16.62 2.74
CA PHE A 68 -0.63 16.95 3.06
C PHE A 68 -1.67 16.23 2.20
N LYS A 69 -1.27 15.44 1.22
CA LYS A 69 -2.22 14.59 0.50
C LYS A 69 -2.21 13.22 1.15
N ALA A 70 -3.39 12.77 1.54
CA ALA A 70 -3.56 11.40 2.01
C ALA A 70 -2.91 10.44 1.00
N PRO A 71 -2.06 9.52 1.46
CA PRO A 71 -1.47 8.52 0.59
C PRO A 71 -2.59 7.70 -0.06
N PRO A 72 -2.39 7.18 -1.27
CA PRO A 72 -3.35 6.26 -1.87
C PRO A 72 -3.53 5.04 -0.96
N ARG A 73 -4.75 4.52 -0.92
CA ARG A 73 -5.03 3.26 -0.24
C ARG A 73 -4.28 2.14 -0.95
N VAL A 74 -3.53 1.37 -0.20
CA VAL A 74 -2.84 0.18 -0.68
C VAL A 74 -3.35 -1.02 0.09
N LEU A 75 -3.80 -2.04 -0.62
CA LEU A 75 -4.13 -3.35 -0.08
C LEU A 75 -2.91 -4.24 -0.23
N VAL A 76 -2.51 -4.91 0.82
CA VAL A 76 -1.47 -5.93 0.81
C VAL A 76 -2.11 -7.23 1.28
N PHE A 77 -2.02 -8.26 0.44
CA PHE A 77 -2.56 -9.58 0.72
C PHE A 77 -1.52 -10.44 1.46
N ASP A 78 -1.98 -11.45 2.17
CA ASP A 78 -1.13 -12.33 3.01
C ASP A 78 -0.02 -13.04 2.22
N ASP A 79 -0.19 -13.18 0.92
CA ASP A 79 0.77 -13.79 0.02
C ASP A 79 1.82 -12.81 -0.54
N GLY A 80 1.83 -11.56 -0.09
CA GLY A 80 2.75 -10.51 -0.52
C GLY A 80 2.32 -9.76 -1.78
N VAL A 81 1.24 -10.14 -2.45
CA VAL A 81 0.66 -9.35 -3.53
C VAL A 81 0.11 -8.06 -2.97
N PHE A 82 0.32 -6.95 -3.65
CA PHE A 82 -0.29 -5.67 -3.28
C PHE A 82 -0.95 -4.99 -4.48
N MET A 83 -1.96 -4.19 -4.17
CA MET A 83 -2.60 -3.30 -5.13
C MET A 83 -2.93 -1.94 -4.52
N ALA A 84 -2.72 -0.90 -5.29
CA ALA A 84 -3.17 0.45 -4.97
C ALA A 84 -4.18 0.89 -6.02
N GLU A 85 -5.40 1.07 -5.56
CA GLU A 85 -6.55 1.34 -6.41
C GLU A 85 -6.88 2.82 -6.51
N ASN A 86 -7.56 3.20 -7.58
CA ASN A 86 -8.05 4.57 -7.77
C ASN A 86 -6.93 5.63 -7.72
N ILE A 87 -5.72 5.26 -8.18
CA ILE A 87 -4.57 6.15 -8.25
C ILE A 87 -4.83 7.22 -9.32
N LYS A 88 -4.61 8.47 -8.93
CA LYS A 88 -4.68 9.59 -9.87
C LYS A 88 -3.47 9.60 -10.80
N PRO A 89 -3.63 10.06 -12.06
CA PRO A 89 -2.48 10.25 -12.93
C PRO A 89 -1.43 11.18 -12.31
N GLY A 90 -0.16 10.86 -12.50
CA GLY A 90 0.95 11.64 -11.94
C GLY A 90 2.25 10.86 -11.85
N ASN A 91 3.26 11.49 -11.27
CA ASN A 91 4.51 10.82 -10.95
C ASN A 91 4.49 10.40 -9.48
N TYR A 92 4.96 9.20 -9.22
CA TYR A 92 4.99 8.60 -7.89
C TYR A 92 6.34 8.00 -7.59
N VAL A 93 6.60 7.80 -6.31
CA VAL A 93 7.78 7.11 -5.80
C VAL A 93 7.32 6.15 -4.71
N ILE A 94 7.94 4.98 -4.65
CA ILE A 94 7.79 4.10 -3.49
C ILE A 94 8.62 4.72 -2.37
N ALA A 95 7.96 5.14 -1.30
CA ALA A 95 8.62 5.77 -0.15
C ALA A 95 9.13 4.75 0.86
N GLY A 96 8.50 3.61 0.93
CA GLY A 96 8.88 2.54 1.84
C GLY A 96 7.87 1.42 1.90
N PHE A 97 8.21 0.48 2.77
CA PHE A 97 7.38 -0.66 3.12
C PHE A 97 7.27 -0.72 4.64
N ARG A 98 6.19 -1.26 5.14
CA ARG A 98 6.03 -1.56 6.55
C ARG A 98 5.60 -3.00 6.73
N SER A 99 6.27 -3.68 7.63
CA SER A 99 5.87 -4.99 8.13
C SER A 99 5.21 -4.86 9.51
N GLU A 100 4.81 -5.96 10.08
CA GLU A 100 4.29 -5.97 11.46
C GLU A 100 5.33 -5.49 12.48
N ARG A 101 6.62 -5.69 12.21
CA ARG A 101 7.73 -5.43 13.13
C ARG A 101 8.60 -4.25 12.73
N ASN A 102 8.66 -3.91 11.44
CA ASN A 102 9.69 -3.03 10.89
C ASN A 102 9.13 -1.99 9.91
N ASN A 103 9.80 -0.84 9.85
CA ASN A 103 9.56 0.17 8.82
C ASN A 103 10.79 0.27 7.91
N TYR A 104 10.60 0.01 6.63
CA TYR A 104 11.62 0.06 5.59
C TYR A 104 11.48 1.35 4.80
N ASN A 105 12.16 2.40 5.24
CA ASN A 105 12.05 3.72 4.62
C ASN A 105 13.11 3.91 3.53
N LEU A 106 12.69 3.88 2.26
CA LEU A 106 13.57 4.02 1.10
C LEU A 106 14.15 5.43 0.95
N SER A 107 13.43 6.45 1.41
CA SER A 107 13.85 7.85 1.24
C SER A 107 15.02 8.25 2.15
N ARG A 108 15.28 7.49 3.20
CA ARG A 108 16.30 7.78 4.23
C ARG A 108 17.51 6.87 4.17
N SER A 109 17.48 5.82 3.39
CA SER A 109 18.62 4.92 3.23
C SER A 109 19.76 5.63 2.48
N LYS A 110 20.86 5.92 3.16
CA LYS A 110 22.07 6.51 2.55
C LYS A 110 22.74 5.61 1.50
N ARG A 111 22.41 4.32 1.49
CA ARG A 111 23.04 3.32 0.61
C ARG A 111 22.24 2.97 -0.62
N GLN A 112 20.95 3.31 -0.66
CA GLN A 112 20.08 2.95 -1.78
C GLN A 112 19.24 4.15 -2.18
N SER A 113 19.72 4.91 -3.14
CA SER A 113 18.92 5.90 -3.86
C SER A 113 17.97 5.20 -4.84
N TYR A 114 17.17 4.25 -4.37
CA TYR A 114 16.07 3.69 -5.15
C TYR A 114 14.91 4.69 -5.13
N GLN A 115 15.11 5.78 -5.83
CA GLN A 115 13.99 6.60 -6.25
C GLN A 115 13.44 5.98 -7.53
N HIS A 116 12.71 4.88 -7.41
CA HIS A 116 11.89 4.40 -8.51
C HIS A 116 10.75 5.39 -8.71
N ILE A 117 11.04 6.42 -9.51
CA ILE A 117 10.01 7.34 -9.95
C ILE A 117 9.30 6.66 -11.13
N PHE A 118 8.02 6.44 -10.98
CA PHE A 118 7.18 5.90 -12.03
C PHE A 118 6.05 6.86 -12.37
N ARG A 119 5.64 6.84 -13.62
CA ARG A 119 4.59 7.72 -14.14
C ARG A 119 3.32 6.93 -14.40
N ILE A 120 2.26 7.31 -13.72
CA ILE A 120 0.92 6.76 -13.91
C ILE A 120 0.16 7.61 -14.93
N LYS A 121 -0.34 6.99 -15.97
CA LYS A 121 -1.21 7.59 -16.98
C LYS A 121 -2.69 7.42 -16.59
N PRO A 122 -3.61 8.22 -17.15
CA PRO A 122 -5.04 8.00 -16.99
C PRO A 122 -5.43 6.57 -17.38
N GLY A 123 -6.17 5.89 -16.52
CA GLY A 123 -6.64 4.55 -16.76
C GLY A 123 -5.57 3.46 -16.82
N ASP A 124 -4.36 3.70 -16.34
CA ASP A 124 -3.23 2.78 -16.43
C ASP A 124 -3.38 1.55 -15.52
N MET A 125 -2.72 0.47 -15.93
CA MET A 125 -2.44 -0.69 -15.10
C MET A 125 -0.93 -0.84 -15.00
N HIS A 126 -0.36 -0.44 -13.88
CA HIS A 126 1.07 -0.29 -13.72
C HIS A 126 1.65 -1.37 -12.80
N TYR A 127 2.39 -2.29 -13.40
CA TYR A 127 3.14 -3.30 -12.65
C TYR A 127 4.46 -2.73 -12.18
N LEU A 128 4.68 -2.76 -10.87
CA LEU A 128 5.90 -2.23 -10.24
C LEU A 128 7.05 -3.24 -10.17
N GLY A 129 6.76 -4.52 -10.37
CA GLY A 129 7.73 -5.58 -10.17
C GLY A 129 7.48 -6.42 -8.92
N SER A 130 8.39 -7.32 -8.67
CA SER A 130 8.42 -8.19 -7.50
C SER A 130 9.71 -7.96 -6.72
N TYR A 131 9.61 -7.83 -5.41
CA TYR A 131 10.73 -7.45 -4.55
C TYR A 131 10.83 -8.32 -3.31
N ASN A 132 12.07 -8.58 -2.89
CA ASN A 132 12.40 -9.11 -1.58
C ASN A 132 13.11 -8.03 -0.76
N LEU A 133 12.65 -7.87 0.47
CA LEU A 133 13.26 -7.00 1.48
C LEU A 133 14.08 -7.84 2.44
N HIS A 134 15.39 -7.77 2.28
CA HIS A 134 16.32 -8.50 3.13
C HIS A 134 16.87 -7.62 4.24
N VAL A 135 16.60 -7.97 5.51
CA VAL A 135 17.10 -7.26 6.69
C VAL A 135 18.54 -7.68 6.96
N THR A 136 19.48 -6.76 6.84
CA THR A 136 20.90 -7.03 7.01
C THR A 136 21.41 -6.86 8.43
N GLN A 137 20.66 -6.19 9.31
CA GLN A 137 21.00 -6.03 10.73
C GLN A 137 19.78 -6.05 11.63
N THR A 138 19.81 -6.89 12.65
CA THR A 138 18.86 -6.94 13.76
C THR A 138 19.35 -6.04 14.91
N GLY A 139 19.14 -4.76 14.82
CA GLY A 139 19.42 -3.80 15.87
C GLY A 139 18.25 -2.84 16.04
N LYS A 140 18.17 -2.06 17.15
CA LYS A 140 17.05 -1.12 17.39
C LYS A 140 16.69 -0.34 16.14
N ILE A 141 15.57 -0.71 15.52
CA ILE A 141 15.24 -0.37 14.15
C ILE A 141 14.37 0.88 14.15
N GLU A 142 14.99 2.03 14.25
CA GLU A 142 14.40 3.25 13.66
C GLU A 142 14.80 3.40 12.19
N TYR A 143 15.92 2.81 11.78
CA TYR A 143 16.46 2.89 10.41
C TYR A 143 17.26 1.62 10.11
N GLY A 144 16.57 0.53 9.84
CA GLY A 144 17.23 -0.74 9.53
C GLY A 144 18.04 -0.67 8.23
N ASP A 145 19.26 -1.19 8.27
CA ASP A 145 19.97 -1.52 7.04
C ASP A 145 19.23 -2.70 6.39
N PHE A 146 18.57 -2.45 5.29
CA PHE A 146 17.90 -3.45 4.48
C PHE A 146 18.33 -3.32 3.02
N LYS A 147 18.23 -4.42 2.32
CA LYS A 147 18.49 -4.50 0.88
C LYS A 147 17.19 -4.85 0.17
N VAL A 148 16.87 -4.12 -0.88
CA VAL A 148 15.80 -4.46 -1.81
C VAL A 148 16.41 -5.23 -2.97
N THR A 149 15.89 -6.42 -3.25
CA THR A 149 16.31 -7.25 -4.39
C THR A 149 15.09 -7.47 -5.27
N GLU A 150 15.24 -7.22 -6.56
CA GLU A 150 14.22 -7.54 -7.54
C GLU A 150 14.17 -9.06 -7.74
N LEU A 151 12.95 -9.58 -7.81
CA LEU A 151 12.68 -10.99 -8.02
C LEU A 151 12.19 -11.23 -9.45
N GLU A 152 12.61 -12.30 -10.06
CA GLU A 152 12.06 -12.74 -11.36
C GLU A 152 10.66 -13.33 -11.21
N ARG A 153 10.29 -13.80 -10.02
CA ARG A 153 8.99 -14.38 -9.69
C ARG A 153 8.47 -13.92 -8.33
N PRO A 154 7.13 -13.80 -8.21
CA PRO A 154 6.12 -13.95 -9.24
C PRO A 154 6.25 -12.86 -10.31
N GLY A 155 6.05 -13.23 -11.58
CA GLY A 155 5.97 -12.25 -12.67
C GLY A 155 4.62 -11.53 -12.72
N GLU A 156 4.50 -10.52 -13.61
CA GLU A 156 3.27 -9.72 -13.75
C GLU A 156 2.01 -10.59 -13.91
N ARG A 157 2.08 -11.61 -14.74
CA ARG A 157 0.94 -12.49 -15.00
C ARG A 157 0.49 -13.26 -13.75
N GLU A 158 1.43 -13.75 -12.96
CA GLU A 158 1.15 -14.50 -11.73
C GLU A 158 0.50 -13.59 -10.68
N VAL A 159 0.98 -12.37 -10.54
CA VAL A 159 0.38 -11.34 -9.67
C VAL A 159 -1.04 -11.00 -10.12
N LEU A 160 -1.25 -10.76 -11.43
CA LEU A 160 -2.58 -10.44 -11.96
C LEU A 160 -3.59 -11.59 -11.81
N MET A 161 -3.16 -12.84 -11.89
CA MET A 161 -4.05 -13.98 -11.65
C MET A 161 -4.61 -13.97 -10.23
N ARG A 162 -3.79 -13.64 -9.24
CA ARG A 162 -4.22 -13.52 -7.84
C ARG A 162 -5.13 -12.31 -7.62
N LEU A 163 -4.80 -11.17 -8.25
CA LEU A 163 -5.64 -9.98 -8.18
C LEU A 163 -6.99 -10.15 -8.87
N TYR A 164 -7.06 -10.98 -9.91
CA TYR A 164 -8.31 -11.28 -10.61
C TYR A 164 -9.36 -11.86 -9.66
N ASP A 165 -8.95 -12.83 -8.84
CA ASP A 165 -9.83 -13.44 -7.85
C ASP A 165 -10.18 -12.45 -6.72
N ALA A 166 -9.20 -11.67 -6.26
CA ALA A 166 -9.39 -10.70 -5.18
C ALA A 166 -10.29 -9.51 -5.56
N THR A 167 -10.46 -9.24 -6.87
CA THR A 167 -11.26 -8.11 -7.38
C THR A 167 -12.63 -8.55 -7.91
N GLU A 168 -13.09 -9.72 -7.53
CA GLU A 168 -14.36 -10.27 -7.98
C GLU A 168 -15.52 -9.28 -7.77
N GLY A 169 -16.34 -9.09 -8.80
CA GLY A 169 -17.48 -8.19 -8.77
C GLY A 169 -17.17 -6.70 -8.91
N THR A 170 -15.92 -6.31 -9.12
CA THR A 170 -15.53 -4.92 -9.37
C THR A 170 -15.17 -4.69 -10.85
N ALA A 171 -15.19 -3.43 -11.29
CA ALA A 171 -14.73 -3.06 -12.64
C ALA A 171 -13.22 -3.31 -12.85
N TRP A 172 -12.46 -3.49 -11.78
CA TRP A 172 -11.05 -3.89 -11.84
C TRP A 172 -10.88 -5.30 -12.41
N GLN A 173 -11.77 -6.22 -12.07
CA GLN A 173 -11.71 -7.61 -12.56
C GLN A 173 -11.71 -7.66 -14.08
N ASP A 174 -12.60 -6.91 -14.74
CA ASP A 174 -12.66 -6.84 -16.20
C ASP A 174 -11.38 -6.25 -16.80
N LYS A 175 -10.80 -5.25 -16.14
CA LYS A 175 -9.57 -4.61 -16.57
C LYS A 175 -8.38 -5.56 -16.46
N ILE A 176 -8.28 -6.29 -15.35
CA ILE A 176 -7.28 -7.32 -15.12
C ILE A 176 -7.41 -8.45 -16.14
N ALA A 177 -8.64 -8.91 -16.42
CA ALA A 177 -8.89 -9.94 -17.43
C ALA A 177 -8.38 -9.55 -18.82
N ARG A 178 -8.56 -8.28 -19.22
CA ARG A 178 -8.02 -7.76 -20.49
C ARG A 178 -6.50 -7.78 -20.49
N ARG A 179 -5.86 -7.31 -19.41
CA ARG A 179 -4.40 -7.30 -19.29
C ARG A 179 -3.80 -8.72 -19.31
N LEU A 180 -4.45 -9.68 -18.65
CA LEU A 180 -4.05 -11.08 -18.69
C LEU A 180 -4.12 -11.70 -20.11
N LYS A 181 -5.04 -11.25 -20.96
CA LYS A 181 -5.10 -11.67 -22.38
C LYS A 181 -3.94 -11.11 -23.18
N GLU A 182 -3.56 -9.83 -22.94
CA GLU A 182 -2.43 -9.19 -23.62
C GLU A 182 -1.10 -9.91 -23.29
N LEU A 183 -0.91 -10.33 -22.04
CA LEU A 183 0.30 -11.04 -21.60
C LEU A 183 0.42 -12.50 -22.09
N ARG A 184 -0.57 -13.01 -22.79
CA ARG A 184 -0.53 -14.34 -23.43
C ARG A 184 0.00 -14.32 -24.86
N GLN A 185 0.11 -13.16 -25.45
CA GLN A 185 0.60 -12.93 -26.82
C GLN A 185 2.12 -12.74 -26.81
#